data_2f4ccf6eb891f7be8d8d3c4188cad1be
#
_entry.id   2f4ccf6eb891f7be8d8d3c4188cad1be
#
_cell.length_a   1.000
_cell.length_b   1.000
_cell.length_c   1.000
_cell.angle_alpha   90.00
_cell.angle_beta   90.00
_cell.angle_gamma   90.00
#
_symmetry.space_group_name_H-M   'P 1'
#
loop_
_entity.id
_entity.type
_entity.pdbx_description
1 polymer ?
#
loop_
_entity_poly.entity_id
_entity_poly.type
_entity_poly.pdbx_seq_one_letter_code
_entity_poly.pdbx_strand_id
1 'polypeptide(L)'
;MIERPLQFAHAVTHEAHADAVRRAVVRHAGQLCDDETLTGRVAVVVQEMARNLVLHANGGEMFHYQDDERLELLAVDRGPGMADVARCLTDSYSTTGTLGAGLGAISRLSDRFDIYSQPGQGTVVFAQFRFRPVPAPLLSAGLCTPYPGEEVSGDAWAVKDNRVLVCDGLGHGHAAHAASGKARQLFLQHDPALPLENLLERLHRALASTRGGAVALAEILPEQAQVRFCGMGNIAGVLHDGRSRSMVSGNGTVGYRIGRIQSFSYPWSPDTLMMLASDGINTRHDLSAYPGLARRHPAVIAAVIHRDFRRHNDDATVVVMKHA
;
A
#
# COMPACT_ATOMS: atom_id res chain seq x y z
N MET A 1 -21.23 3.36 8.63
CA MET A 1 -20.50 2.74 7.49
C MET A 1 -19.26 3.58 7.31
N ILE A 2 -18.14 3.12 7.86
CA ILE A 2 -16.87 3.89 7.84
C ILE A 2 -16.30 3.77 6.44
N GLU A 3 -16.14 4.91 5.75
CA GLU A 3 -15.42 4.97 4.48
C GLU A 3 -13.98 4.52 4.71
N ARG A 4 -13.57 3.44 4.06
CA ARG A 4 -12.21 2.90 4.13
C ARG A 4 -11.38 3.41 2.97
N PRO A 5 -10.10 3.42 3.11
CA PRO A 5 -9.18 3.72 4.19
C PRO A 5 -8.63 5.14 4.07
N LEU A 6 -8.46 5.80 5.20
CA LEU A 6 -7.68 7.03 5.21
C LEU A 6 -6.21 6.64 5.29
N GLN A 7 -5.50 6.75 4.18
CA GLN A 7 -4.05 6.74 4.16
C GLN A 7 -3.56 8.17 4.31
N PHE A 8 -2.64 8.38 5.24
CA PHE A 8 -1.99 9.67 5.46
C PHE A 8 -0.50 9.55 5.22
N ALA A 9 0.07 10.53 4.53
CA ALA A 9 1.49 10.65 4.30
C ALA A 9 2.03 11.88 5.03
N HIS A 10 3.18 11.72 5.69
CA HIS A 10 3.84 12.77 6.47
C HIS A 10 5.32 12.80 6.12
N ALA A 11 5.81 13.95 5.68
CA ALA A 11 7.25 14.18 5.59
C ALA A 11 7.83 14.35 7.00
N VAL A 12 8.89 13.62 7.30
CA VAL A 12 9.59 13.66 8.61
C VAL A 12 11.05 14.00 8.36
N THR A 13 11.43 15.27 8.57
CA THR A 13 12.79 15.77 8.32
C THR A 13 13.45 16.33 9.58
N HIS A 14 12.71 16.53 10.67
CA HIS A 14 13.22 17.02 11.95
C HIS A 14 12.27 16.62 13.10
N GLU A 15 12.71 16.79 14.35
CA GLU A 15 11.99 16.32 15.54
C GLU A 15 10.57 16.87 15.69
N ALA A 16 10.33 18.12 15.31
CA ALA A 16 8.98 18.70 15.40
C ALA A 16 7.98 18.00 14.45
N HIS A 17 8.45 17.49 13.29
CA HIS A 17 7.63 16.64 12.40
C HIS A 17 7.33 15.29 13.06
N ALA A 18 8.30 14.67 13.74
CA ALA A 18 8.10 13.42 14.48
C ALA A 18 7.01 13.56 15.54
N ASP A 19 7.03 14.64 16.31
CA ASP A 19 6.00 14.96 17.30
C ASP A 19 4.62 15.21 16.68
N ALA A 20 4.58 15.89 15.54
CA ALA A 20 3.32 16.16 14.84
C ALA A 20 2.68 14.84 14.34
N VAL A 21 3.47 13.97 13.72
CA VAL A 21 3.00 12.66 13.25
C VAL A 21 2.52 11.81 14.42
N ARG A 22 3.27 11.75 15.51
CA ARG A 22 2.87 11.02 16.72
C ARG A 22 1.50 11.49 17.22
N ARG A 23 1.29 12.81 17.36
CA ARG A 23 -0.01 13.36 17.79
C ARG A 23 -1.15 13.01 16.83
N ALA A 24 -0.90 13.05 15.51
CA ALA A 24 -1.91 12.72 14.51
C ALA A 24 -2.31 11.23 14.57
N VAL A 25 -1.32 10.33 14.58
CA VAL A 25 -1.55 8.88 14.61
C VAL A 25 -2.23 8.44 15.90
N VAL A 26 -1.76 8.93 17.07
CA VAL A 26 -2.35 8.61 18.38
C VAL A 26 -3.81 9.09 18.47
N ARG A 27 -4.12 10.27 17.94
CA ARG A 27 -5.49 10.76 17.88
C ARG A 27 -6.39 9.86 17.05
N HIS A 28 -5.93 9.41 15.88
CA HIS A 28 -6.67 8.52 15.02
C HIS A 28 -6.86 7.14 15.66
N ALA A 29 -5.84 6.58 16.28
CA ALA A 29 -5.94 5.30 17.00
C ALA A 29 -6.97 5.38 18.14
N GLY A 30 -6.98 6.46 18.93
CA GLY A 30 -7.93 6.67 20.01
C GLY A 30 -9.37 6.88 19.56
N GLN A 31 -9.62 7.25 18.30
CA GLN A 31 -10.98 7.32 17.74
C GLN A 31 -11.56 5.94 17.38
N LEU A 32 -10.70 4.94 17.17
CA LEU A 32 -11.10 3.61 16.73
C LEU A 32 -11.07 2.57 17.85
N CYS A 33 -10.25 2.78 18.86
CA CYS A 33 -10.08 1.85 19.95
C CYS A 33 -9.93 2.59 21.27
N ASP A 34 -10.79 2.26 22.23
CA ASP A 34 -10.78 2.83 23.59
C ASP A 34 -9.88 1.99 24.53
N ASP A 35 -8.66 1.67 24.04
CA ASP A 35 -7.63 0.92 24.78
C ASP A 35 -6.38 1.81 24.97
N GLU A 36 -6.21 2.29 26.18
CA GLU A 36 -5.07 3.13 26.56
C GLU A 36 -3.73 2.40 26.42
N THR A 37 -3.69 1.08 26.65
CA THR A 37 -2.47 0.28 26.51
C THR A 37 -2.05 0.20 25.05
N LEU A 38 -3.01 -0.06 24.15
CA LEU A 38 -2.76 -0.08 22.71
C LEU A 38 -2.30 1.31 22.22
N THR A 39 -3.00 2.35 22.62
CA THR A 39 -2.67 3.73 22.25
C THR A 39 -1.29 4.14 22.75
N GLY A 40 -0.90 3.69 23.93
CA GLY A 40 0.45 3.86 24.48
C GLY A 40 1.51 3.13 23.65
N ARG A 41 1.26 1.87 23.25
CA ARG A 41 2.16 1.10 22.34
C ARG A 41 2.32 1.82 21.00
N VAL A 42 1.23 2.28 20.40
CA VAL A 42 1.23 3.05 19.15
C VAL A 42 2.08 4.31 19.29
N ALA A 43 1.92 5.06 20.37
CA ALA A 43 2.66 6.30 20.60
C ALA A 43 4.19 6.07 20.63
N VAL A 44 4.64 5.02 21.32
CA VAL A 44 6.07 4.66 21.39
C VAL A 44 6.58 4.25 20.00
N VAL A 45 5.86 3.38 19.30
CA VAL A 45 6.29 2.88 17.98
C VAL A 45 6.38 4.00 16.96
N VAL A 46 5.39 4.88 16.89
CA VAL A 46 5.43 6.05 15.99
C VAL A 46 6.61 6.95 16.30
N GLN A 47 6.85 7.23 17.59
CA GLN A 47 7.97 8.07 18.01
C GLN A 47 9.32 7.46 17.59
N GLU A 48 9.52 6.15 17.82
CA GLU A 48 10.76 5.46 17.44
C GLU A 48 10.94 5.40 15.92
N MET A 49 9.88 5.10 15.16
CA MET A 49 9.94 5.10 13.70
C MET A 49 10.30 6.48 13.14
N ALA A 50 9.62 7.53 13.59
CA ALA A 50 9.86 8.90 13.15
C ALA A 50 11.26 9.40 13.55
N ARG A 51 11.71 9.07 14.77
CA ARG A 51 13.04 9.42 15.24
C ARG A 51 14.15 8.74 14.44
N ASN A 52 13.96 7.47 14.05
CA ASN A 52 14.89 6.76 13.18
C ASN A 52 15.06 7.45 11.83
N LEU A 53 13.99 7.97 11.23
CA LEU A 53 14.08 8.76 9.98
C LEU A 53 14.97 9.99 10.17
N VAL A 54 14.78 10.73 11.28
CA VAL A 54 15.55 11.97 11.53
C VAL A 54 17.02 11.67 11.83
N LEU A 55 17.28 10.69 12.71
CA LEU A 55 18.64 10.45 13.21
C LEU A 55 19.52 9.64 12.26
N HIS A 56 18.93 8.71 11.50
CA HIS A 56 19.71 7.74 10.72
C HIS A 56 19.58 7.89 9.21
N ALA A 57 18.59 8.68 8.74
CA ALA A 57 18.31 8.77 7.31
C ALA A 57 18.28 10.21 6.75
N ASN A 58 18.54 11.23 7.59
CA ASN A 58 18.37 12.64 7.24
C ASN A 58 16.93 12.99 6.80
N GLY A 59 15.93 12.24 7.30
CA GLY A 59 14.53 12.38 6.99
C GLY A 59 13.98 11.25 6.14
N GLY A 60 12.67 11.31 5.91
CA GLY A 60 11.93 10.33 5.14
C GLY A 60 10.44 10.62 5.14
N GLU A 61 9.65 9.63 4.78
CA GLU A 61 8.18 9.68 4.76
C GLU A 61 7.62 8.65 5.74
N MET A 62 6.62 9.08 6.54
CA MET A 62 5.78 8.14 7.30
C MET A 62 4.39 8.08 6.69
N PHE A 63 3.92 6.87 6.49
CA PHE A 63 2.54 6.61 6.10
C PHE A 63 1.82 5.90 7.24
N HIS A 64 0.56 6.26 7.47
CA HIS A 64 -0.31 5.44 8.27
C HIS A 64 -1.62 5.18 7.56
N TYR A 65 -2.11 3.99 7.76
CA TYR A 65 -3.36 3.46 7.24
C TYR A 65 -4.16 2.92 8.40
N GLN A 66 -5.46 3.16 8.41
CA GLN A 66 -6.32 2.63 9.45
C GLN A 66 -7.69 2.22 8.91
N ASP A 67 -8.24 1.19 9.51
CA ASP A 67 -9.64 0.78 9.39
C ASP A 67 -10.16 0.31 10.75
N ASP A 68 -11.36 -0.29 10.79
CA ASP A 68 -11.99 -0.78 12.05
C ASP A 68 -11.27 -1.99 12.64
N GLU A 69 -10.34 -2.59 11.92
CA GLU A 69 -9.66 -3.82 12.32
C GLU A 69 -8.23 -3.58 12.76
N ARG A 70 -7.57 -2.57 12.18
CA ARG A 70 -6.13 -2.37 12.35
C ARG A 70 -5.65 -0.95 12.06
N LEU A 71 -4.50 -0.63 12.62
CA LEU A 71 -3.64 0.49 12.25
C LEU A 71 -2.34 -0.06 11.69
N GLU A 72 -1.93 0.44 10.54
CA GLU A 72 -0.64 0.12 9.89
C GLU A 72 0.21 1.37 9.80
N LEU A 73 1.49 1.22 10.09
CA LEU A 73 2.51 2.27 10.03
C LEU A 73 3.62 1.84 9.08
N LEU A 74 4.07 2.74 8.25
CA LEU A 74 5.25 2.59 7.40
C LEU A 74 6.17 3.79 7.59
N ALA A 75 7.45 3.53 7.84
CA ALA A 75 8.50 4.53 7.73
C ALA A 75 9.39 4.17 6.55
N VAL A 76 9.60 5.11 5.65
CA VAL A 76 10.28 4.92 4.37
C VAL A 76 11.37 5.96 4.21
N ASP A 77 12.60 5.53 4.01
CA ASP A 77 13.73 6.43 3.81
C ASP A 77 14.64 6.02 2.64
N ARG A 78 15.51 6.95 2.27
CA ARG A 78 16.60 6.79 1.29
C ARG A 78 17.97 6.98 1.93
N GLY A 79 18.08 6.68 3.23
CA GLY A 79 19.31 6.80 4.00
C GLY A 79 20.35 5.73 3.65
N PRO A 80 21.37 5.57 4.49
CA PRO A 80 22.49 4.65 4.23
C PRO A 80 22.08 3.17 4.23
N GLY A 81 20.88 2.84 4.74
CA GLY A 81 20.45 1.47 4.92
C GLY A 81 21.25 0.72 5.99
N MET A 82 21.00 -0.59 6.11
CA MET A 82 21.62 -1.46 7.09
C MET A 82 22.25 -2.68 6.41
N ALA A 83 23.49 -3.00 6.78
CA ALA A 83 24.18 -4.20 6.29
C ALA A 83 23.71 -5.47 7.02
N ASP A 84 23.32 -5.35 8.30
CA ASP A 84 22.84 -6.46 9.12
C ASP A 84 21.63 -6.02 9.96
N VAL A 85 20.45 -6.29 9.40
CA VAL A 85 19.17 -5.98 10.05
C VAL A 85 18.98 -6.80 11.32
N ALA A 86 19.42 -8.08 11.34
CA ALA A 86 19.25 -8.95 12.49
C ALA A 86 20.00 -8.39 13.71
N ARG A 87 21.21 -7.90 13.49
CA ARG A 87 22.01 -7.25 14.53
C ARG A 87 21.38 -5.95 15.04
N CYS A 88 20.76 -5.17 14.14
CA CYS A 88 20.07 -3.92 14.51
C CYS A 88 18.78 -4.15 15.32
N LEU A 89 18.23 -5.35 15.29
CA LEU A 89 17.05 -5.74 16.06
C LEU A 89 17.38 -6.20 17.48
N THR A 90 18.65 -6.48 17.79
CA THR A 90 19.06 -6.85 19.14
C THR A 90 19.14 -5.63 20.05
N ASP A 91 18.68 -5.79 21.30
CA ASP A 91 18.74 -4.73 22.29
C ASP A 91 20.21 -4.32 22.56
N SER A 92 20.41 -3.04 22.83
CA SER A 92 21.72 -2.43 23.10
C SER A 92 22.61 -2.16 21.88
N TYR A 93 22.17 -2.46 20.65
CA TYR A 93 22.89 -2.06 19.45
C TYR A 93 22.45 -0.65 19.01
N SER A 94 23.33 0.33 19.12
CA SER A 94 23.13 1.69 18.63
C SER A 94 24.38 2.19 17.92
N THR A 95 24.22 2.74 16.73
CA THR A 95 25.30 3.40 15.97
C THR A 95 25.51 4.87 16.38
N THR A 96 24.58 5.44 17.16
CA THR A 96 24.57 6.88 17.53
C THR A 96 24.68 7.15 19.03
N GLY A 97 25.03 6.14 19.84
CA GLY A 97 25.20 6.30 21.31
C GLY A 97 23.87 6.45 22.08
N THR A 98 22.71 6.26 21.41
CA THR A 98 21.40 6.12 22.07
C THR A 98 21.23 4.70 22.60
N LEU A 99 20.33 4.50 23.57
CA LEU A 99 20.12 3.23 24.29
C LEU A 99 19.81 1.98 23.42
N GLY A 100 19.89 2.06 22.07
CA GLY A 100 19.82 0.93 21.14
C GLY A 100 18.53 0.10 21.16
N ALA A 101 17.46 0.65 21.73
CA ALA A 101 16.21 -0.08 21.92
C ALA A 101 15.19 0.13 20.77
N GLY A 102 15.47 1.04 19.82
CA GLY A 102 14.48 1.56 18.86
C GLY A 102 13.80 0.49 17.99
N LEU A 103 14.57 -0.22 17.13
CA LEU A 103 14.00 -1.25 16.26
C LEU A 103 13.48 -2.46 17.02
N GLY A 104 14.18 -2.88 18.07
CA GLY A 104 13.75 -3.94 18.98
C GLY A 104 12.44 -3.57 19.70
N ALA A 105 12.29 -2.32 20.16
CA ALA A 105 11.05 -1.84 20.75
C ALA A 105 9.89 -1.80 19.75
N ILE A 106 10.11 -1.33 18.53
CA ILE A 106 9.10 -1.35 17.46
C ILE A 106 8.60 -2.79 17.24
N SER A 107 9.53 -3.75 17.10
CA SER A 107 9.19 -5.16 16.87
C SER A 107 8.39 -5.77 18.03
N ARG A 108 8.77 -5.51 19.29
CA ARG A 108 8.10 -6.07 20.47
C ARG A 108 6.71 -5.47 20.74
N LEU A 109 6.54 -4.18 20.44
CA LEU A 109 5.32 -3.46 20.74
C LEU A 109 4.26 -3.57 19.63
N SER A 110 4.62 -4.06 18.45
CA SER A 110 3.73 -4.26 17.32
C SER A 110 3.15 -5.67 17.31
N ASP A 111 1.93 -5.84 16.83
CA ASP A 111 1.31 -7.16 16.65
C ASP A 111 1.86 -7.87 15.40
N ARG A 112 2.33 -7.09 14.42
CA ARG A 112 3.12 -7.55 13.27
C ARG A 112 4.18 -6.50 12.95
N PHE A 113 5.38 -6.97 12.70
CA PHE A 113 6.52 -6.15 12.31
C PHE A 113 7.20 -6.76 11.09
N ASP A 114 7.65 -5.93 10.18
CA ASP A 114 8.56 -6.34 9.10
C ASP A 114 9.48 -5.17 8.70
N ILE A 115 10.62 -5.50 8.13
CA ILE A 115 11.62 -4.51 7.75
C ILE A 115 12.38 -4.97 6.50
N TYR A 116 12.67 -4.03 5.63
CA TYR A 116 13.56 -4.24 4.49
C TYR A 116 14.57 -3.11 4.40
N SER A 117 15.83 -3.46 4.29
CA SER A 117 16.93 -2.51 4.15
C SER A 117 18.04 -3.08 3.28
N GLN A 118 18.62 -2.24 2.46
CA GLN A 118 19.83 -2.54 1.69
C GLN A 118 20.84 -1.42 1.88
N PRO A 119 22.14 -1.73 2.03
CA PRO A 119 23.17 -0.71 2.11
C PRO A 119 23.13 0.24 0.92
N GLY A 120 23.10 1.55 1.21
CA GLY A 120 23.03 2.62 0.22
C GLY A 120 21.66 2.84 -0.44
N GLN A 121 20.62 2.07 -0.07
CA GLN A 121 19.27 2.17 -0.69
C GLN A 121 18.15 2.53 0.31
N GLY A 122 18.52 2.82 1.56
CA GLY A 122 17.55 3.18 2.60
C GLY A 122 16.85 1.99 3.25
N THR A 123 15.83 2.30 4.03
CA THR A 123 15.09 1.35 4.85
C THR A 123 13.59 1.56 4.70
N VAL A 124 12.83 0.48 4.81
CA VAL A 124 11.39 0.47 5.01
C VAL A 124 11.09 -0.31 6.26
N VAL A 125 10.41 0.30 7.22
CA VAL A 125 9.95 -0.32 8.47
C VAL A 125 8.43 -0.35 8.46
N PHE A 126 7.85 -1.51 8.75
CA PHE A 126 6.41 -1.73 8.87
C PHE A 126 6.07 -2.17 10.29
N ALA A 127 4.99 -1.61 10.83
CA ALA A 127 4.40 -2.00 12.10
C ALA A 127 2.87 -2.03 11.99
N GLN A 128 2.22 -3.05 12.55
CA GLN A 128 0.77 -3.20 12.55
C GLN A 128 0.27 -3.41 13.98
N PHE A 129 -0.84 -2.77 14.29
CA PHE A 129 -1.63 -2.95 15.51
C PHE A 129 -3.01 -3.43 15.13
N ARG A 130 -3.52 -4.47 15.77
CA ARG A 130 -4.82 -5.05 15.51
C ARG A 130 -5.81 -4.63 16.59
N PHE A 131 -6.93 -4.08 16.17
CA PHE A 131 -8.06 -3.77 17.05
C PHE A 131 -8.96 -4.98 17.25
N ARG A 132 -8.98 -5.88 16.25
CA ARG A 132 -9.76 -7.13 16.25
C ARG A 132 -8.97 -8.25 15.55
N PRO A 133 -9.07 -9.50 16.03
CA PRO A 133 -8.52 -10.64 15.32
C PRO A 133 -9.37 -10.93 14.07
N VAL A 134 -8.80 -10.75 12.89
CA VAL A 134 -9.44 -11.13 11.63
C VAL A 134 -8.54 -12.14 10.93
N PRO A 135 -9.01 -13.39 10.75
CA PRO A 135 -8.31 -14.34 9.90
C PRO A 135 -8.36 -13.86 8.47
N ALA A 136 -7.22 -13.63 7.86
CA ALA A 136 -7.12 -13.27 6.45
C ALA A 136 -6.21 -14.27 5.74
N PRO A 137 -6.74 -15.11 4.84
CA PRO A 137 -5.93 -16.04 4.05
C PRO A 137 -5.02 -15.30 3.06
N LEU A 138 -5.35 -14.06 2.76
CA LEU A 138 -4.59 -13.16 1.90
C LEU A 138 -4.17 -11.92 2.67
N LEU A 139 -2.93 -11.54 2.50
CA LEU A 139 -2.40 -10.24 2.93
C LEU A 139 -2.47 -9.27 1.76
N SER A 140 -2.87 -8.05 2.05
CA SER A 140 -2.91 -6.96 1.07
C SER A 140 -2.43 -5.66 1.69
N ALA A 141 -1.72 -4.88 0.91
CA ALA A 141 -1.40 -3.49 1.25
C ALA A 141 -1.17 -2.67 -0.02
N GLY A 142 -1.38 -1.37 0.09
CA GLY A 142 -1.12 -0.46 -1.02
C GLY A 142 -0.66 0.91 -0.52
N LEU A 143 0.05 1.61 -1.38
CA LEU A 143 0.41 3.01 -1.21
C LEU A 143 -0.15 3.81 -2.38
N CYS A 144 -0.71 4.96 -2.05
CA CYS A 144 -1.24 5.92 -3.00
C CYS A 144 -0.78 7.32 -2.58
N THR A 145 -0.14 8.04 -3.48
CA THR A 145 0.31 9.42 -3.24
C THR A 145 -0.17 10.33 -4.35
N PRO A 146 -0.59 11.55 -4.02
CA PRO A 146 -1.08 12.49 -5.01
C PRO A 146 0.04 13.01 -5.94
N TYR A 147 -0.38 13.55 -7.06
CA TYR A 147 0.45 14.41 -7.92
C TYR A 147 1.12 15.50 -7.06
N PRO A 148 2.40 15.83 -7.29
CA PRO A 148 3.11 16.85 -6.50
C PRO A 148 2.38 18.19 -6.48
N GLY A 149 2.06 18.68 -5.28
CA GLY A 149 1.34 19.92 -5.06
C GLY A 149 -0.18 19.78 -4.99
N GLU A 150 -0.74 18.60 -5.26
CA GLU A 150 -2.16 18.32 -5.02
C GLU A 150 -2.40 17.79 -3.61
N GLU A 151 -3.56 18.11 -3.05
CA GLU A 151 -3.97 17.64 -1.72
C GLU A 151 -4.61 16.23 -1.77
N VAL A 152 -5.17 15.86 -2.92
CA VAL A 152 -5.87 14.59 -3.13
C VAL A 152 -5.30 13.87 -4.35
N SER A 153 -5.20 12.55 -4.25
CA SER A 153 -4.77 11.72 -5.37
C SER A 153 -5.90 11.53 -6.38
N GLY A 154 -5.57 11.60 -7.66
CA GLY A 154 -6.45 11.16 -8.75
C GLY A 154 -6.65 9.66 -8.78
N ASP A 155 -5.73 8.90 -8.17
CA ASP A 155 -5.81 7.46 -8.03
C ASP A 155 -6.65 7.04 -6.81
N ALA A 156 -7.21 5.83 -6.87
CA ALA A 156 -7.79 5.15 -5.72
C ALA A 156 -7.60 3.62 -5.83
N TRP A 157 -7.52 2.97 -4.68
CA TRP A 157 -7.53 1.52 -4.60
C TRP A 157 -8.43 1.04 -3.47
N ALA A 158 -8.86 -0.21 -3.54
CA ALA A 158 -9.59 -0.87 -2.47
C ALA A 158 -9.41 -2.38 -2.55
N VAL A 159 -9.48 -3.03 -1.39
CA VAL A 159 -9.58 -4.48 -1.26
C VAL A 159 -10.86 -4.80 -0.52
N LYS A 160 -11.58 -5.79 -1.00
CA LYS A 160 -12.75 -6.39 -0.35
C LYS A 160 -12.68 -7.89 -0.52
N ASP A 161 -12.54 -8.59 0.60
CA ASP A 161 -12.35 -10.03 0.64
C ASP A 161 -11.12 -10.47 -0.20
N ASN A 162 -11.33 -11.25 -1.23
CA ASN A 162 -10.31 -11.73 -2.16
C ASN A 162 -10.18 -10.88 -3.43
N ARG A 163 -10.86 -9.73 -3.50
CA ARG A 163 -10.89 -8.84 -4.67
C ARG A 163 -10.16 -7.54 -4.42
N VAL A 164 -9.59 -6.99 -5.47
CA VAL A 164 -8.91 -5.70 -5.46
C VAL A 164 -9.34 -4.86 -6.65
N LEU A 165 -9.44 -3.55 -6.41
CA LEU A 165 -9.59 -2.51 -7.42
C LEU A 165 -8.39 -1.56 -7.35
N VAL A 166 -7.88 -1.17 -8.51
CA VAL A 166 -7.08 0.05 -8.70
C VAL A 166 -7.76 0.87 -9.77
N CYS A 167 -7.94 2.15 -9.52
CA CYS A 167 -8.50 3.12 -10.46
C CYS A 167 -7.60 4.35 -10.52
N ASP A 168 -7.16 4.71 -11.71
CA ASP A 168 -6.47 5.95 -12.05
C ASP A 168 -7.47 6.85 -12.77
N GLY A 169 -7.87 7.94 -12.11
CA GLY A 169 -8.81 8.92 -12.65
C GLY A 169 -8.13 9.84 -13.66
N LEU A 170 -8.76 10.09 -14.80
CA LEU A 170 -8.13 10.83 -15.90
C LEU A 170 -7.69 12.24 -15.50
N GLY A 171 -6.37 12.51 -15.55
CA GLY A 171 -5.72 13.73 -15.09
C GLY A 171 -5.39 13.66 -13.59
N HIS A 172 -5.32 14.77 -12.89
CA HIS A 172 -4.97 14.85 -11.48
C HIS A 172 -5.91 15.78 -10.70
N GLY A 173 -5.76 15.82 -9.36
CA GLY A 173 -6.52 16.68 -8.47
C GLY A 173 -7.97 16.26 -8.29
N HIS A 174 -8.81 17.18 -7.80
CA HIS A 174 -10.18 16.88 -7.38
C HIS A 174 -11.09 16.22 -8.42
N ALA A 175 -10.94 16.53 -9.70
CA ALA A 175 -11.80 15.95 -10.73
C ALA A 175 -11.43 14.49 -11.07
N ALA A 176 -10.15 14.14 -11.03
CA ALA A 176 -9.67 12.76 -11.13
C ALA A 176 -10.03 11.98 -9.88
N HIS A 177 -9.82 12.58 -8.69
CA HIS A 177 -10.22 12.03 -7.40
C HIS A 177 -11.72 11.70 -7.33
N ALA A 178 -12.59 12.55 -7.87
CA ALA A 178 -14.03 12.27 -7.92
C ALA A 178 -14.36 11.02 -8.75
N ALA A 179 -13.63 10.77 -9.84
CA ALA A 179 -13.81 9.57 -10.66
C ALA A 179 -13.32 8.31 -9.93
N SER A 180 -12.08 8.32 -9.45
CA SER A 180 -11.48 7.17 -8.76
C SER A 180 -12.18 6.87 -7.43
N GLY A 181 -12.56 7.90 -6.66
CA GLY A 181 -13.34 7.76 -5.43
C GLY A 181 -14.71 7.13 -5.66
N LYS A 182 -15.41 7.51 -6.75
CA LYS A 182 -16.67 6.89 -7.14
C LYS A 182 -16.51 5.42 -7.54
N ALA A 183 -15.42 5.09 -8.27
CA ALA A 183 -15.11 3.71 -8.61
C ALA A 183 -14.87 2.88 -7.35
N ARG A 184 -14.07 3.40 -6.41
CA ARG A 184 -13.79 2.77 -5.12
C ARG A 184 -15.05 2.54 -4.28
N GLN A 185 -15.92 3.54 -4.17
CA GLN A 185 -17.17 3.43 -3.43
C GLN A 185 -18.06 2.30 -3.99
N LEU A 186 -18.26 2.26 -5.31
CA LEU A 186 -19.03 1.21 -5.97
C LEU A 186 -18.40 -0.18 -5.79
N PHE A 187 -17.08 -0.26 -5.87
CA PHE A 187 -16.36 -1.50 -5.61
C PHE A 187 -16.60 -2.00 -4.19
N LEU A 188 -16.53 -1.15 -3.17
CA LEU A 188 -16.78 -1.56 -1.79
C LEU A 188 -18.22 -2.01 -1.54
N GLN A 189 -19.18 -1.53 -2.33
CA GLN A 189 -20.60 -1.84 -2.22
C GLN A 189 -21.06 -3.01 -3.12
N HIS A 190 -20.17 -3.55 -3.98
CA HIS A 190 -20.60 -4.61 -4.92
C HIS A 190 -20.97 -5.92 -4.20
N ASP A 191 -21.86 -6.67 -4.85
CA ASP A 191 -22.17 -8.06 -4.47
C ASP A 191 -20.96 -8.96 -4.79
N PRO A 192 -20.41 -9.70 -3.83
CA PRO A 192 -19.29 -10.63 -4.09
C PRO A 192 -19.55 -11.68 -5.17
N ALA A 193 -20.81 -12.03 -5.43
CA ALA A 193 -21.18 -12.98 -6.48
C ALA A 193 -21.14 -12.38 -7.90
N LEU A 194 -21.01 -11.04 -8.02
CA LEU A 194 -20.99 -10.37 -9.33
C LEU A 194 -19.67 -10.68 -10.08
N PRO A 195 -19.72 -11.20 -11.34
CA PRO A 195 -18.52 -11.37 -12.16
C PRO A 195 -17.74 -10.06 -12.36
N LEU A 196 -16.41 -10.13 -12.50
CA LEU A 196 -15.54 -8.95 -12.64
C LEU A 196 -15.92 -8.12 -13.87
N GLU A 197 -16.32 -8.77 -14.98
CA GLU A 197 -16.75 -8.11 -16.19
C GLU A 197 -18.01 -7.27 -15.96
N ASN A 198 -18.97 -7.81 -15.21
CA ASN A 198 -20.21 -7.10 -14.89
C ASN A 198 -19.95 -5.95 -13.91
N LEU A 199 -19.00 -6.13 -12.99
CA LEU A 199 -18.58 -5.06 -12.10
C LEU A 199 -17.89 -3.93 -12.89
N LEU A 200 -17.00 -4.25 -13.83
CA LEU A 200 -16.35 -3.27 -14.71
C LEU A 200 -17.40 -2.53 -15.58
N GLU A 201 -18.41 -3.22 -16.08
CA GLU A 201 -19.50 -2.60 -16.84
C GLU A 201 -20.31 -1.63 -15.96
N ARG A 202 -20.61 -1.99 -14.71
CA ARG A 202 -21.27 -1.08 -13.76
C ARG A 202 -20.42 0.15 -13.47
N LEU A 203 -19.11 -0.04 -13.26
CA LEU A 203 -18.17 1.06 -13.10
C LEU A 203 -18.16 1.97 -14.32
N HIS A 204 -18.12 1.39 -15.53
CA HIS A 204 -18.16 2.16 -16.77
C HIS A 204 -19.40 3.07 -16.86
N ARG A 205 -20.57 2.52 -16.58
CA ARG A 205 -21.84 3.32 -16.60
C ARG A 205 -21.83 4.41 -15.53
N ALA A 206 -21.35 4.09 -14.34
CA ALA A 206 -21.34 5.03 -13.22
C ALA A 206 -20.35 6.17 -13.42
N LEU A 207 -19.18 5.91 -14.00
CA LEU A 207 -18.16 6.91 -14.24
C LEU A 207 -18.46 7.83 -15.44
N ALA A 208 -19.50 7.57 -16.23
CA ALA A 208 -19.88 8.38 -17.40
C ALA A 208 -20.18 9.85 -17.07
N SER A 209 -20.52 10.17 -15.83
CA SER A 209 -20.73 11.54 -15.34
C SER A 209 -19.47 12.19 -14.74
N THR A 210 -18.31 11.55 -14.87
CA THR A 210 -17.00 12.01 -14.38
C THR A 210 -16.01 12.11 -15.55
N ARG A 211 -14.74 12.39 -15.25
CA ARG A 211 -13.68 12.29 -16.26
C ARG A 211 -13.39 10.86 -16.71
N GLY A 212 -13.89 9.86 -15.97
CA GLY A 212 -13.50 8.47 -16.19
C GLY A 212 -12.08 8.17 -15.74
N GLY A 213 -11.57 7.00 -16.12
CA GLY A 213 -10.22 6.58 -15.74
C GLY A 213 -9.85 5.21 -16.27
N ALA A 214 -8.61 4.79 -15.99
CA ALA A 214 -8.19 3.41 -16.13
C ALA A 214 -8.61 2.61 -14.88
N VAL A 215 -9.04 1.37 -15.07
CA VAL A 215 -9.51 0.50 -13.97
C VAL A 215 -8.95 -0.90 -14.13
N ALA A 216 -8.39 -1.43 -13.06
CA ALA A 216 -8.05 -2.84 -12.95
C ALA A 216 -8.80 -3.48 -11.77
N LEU A 217 -9.40 -4.63 -12.04
CA LEU A 217 -10.04 -5.51 -11.08
C LEU A 217 -9.30 -6.85 -11.08
N ALA A 218 -9.02 -7.39 -9.90
CA ALA A 218 -8.55 -8.75 -9.78
C ALA A 218 -9.29 -9.49 -8.66
N GLU A 219 -9.38 -10.80 -8.81
CA GLU A 219 -9.97 -11.72 -7.85
C GLU A 219 -9.04 -12.91 -7.66
N ILE A 220 -8.56 -13.11 -6.44
CA ILE A 220 -7.71 -14.25 -6.09
C ILE A 220 -8.62 -15.39 -5.60
N LEU A 221 -8.51 -16.56 -6.22
CA LEU A 221 -9.28 -17.76 -5.91
C LEU A 221 -8.32 -18.87 -5.45
N PRO A 222 -7.87 -18.88 -4.19
CA PRO A 222 -6.85 -19.81 -3.69
C PRO A 222 -7.26 -21.27 -3.89
N GLU A 223 -8.52 -21.61 -3.61
CA GLU A 223 -9.07 -22.96 -3.76
C GLU A 223 -9.06 -23.47 -5.21
N GLN A 224 -9.05 -22.55 -6.17
CA GLN A 224 -8.98 -22.87 -7.60
C GLN A 224 -7.56 -22.70 -8.16
N ALA A 225 -6.59 -22.32 -7.33
CA ALA A 225 -5.23 -21.97 -7.72
C ALA A 225 -5.19 -20.96 -8.88
N GLN A 226 -6.06 -19.93 -8.83
CA GLN A 226 -6.24 -18.95 -9.90
C GLN A 226 -6.32 -17.51 -9.41
N VAL A 227 -5.89 -16.59 -10.28
CA VAL A 227 -6.24 -15.17 -10.25
C VAL A 227 -7.04 -14.88 -11.52
N ARG A 228 -8.21 -14.24 -11.36
CA ARG A 228 -8.93 -13.61 -12.46
C ARG A 228 -8.58 -12.13 -12.49
N PHE A 229 -8.32 -11.60 -13.67
CA PHE A 229 -7.98 -10.20 -13.87
C PHE A 229 -8.82 -9.61 -15.00
N CYS A 230 -9.40 -8.43 -14.75
CA CYS A 230 -10.20 -7.68 -15.71
C CYS A 230 -9.75 -6.22 -15.66
N GLY A 231 -8.91 -5.81 -16.62
CA GLY A 231 -8.35 -4.46 -16.70
C GLY A 231 -8.82 -3.70 -17.94
N MET A 232 -8.94 -2.39 -17.80
CA MET A 232 -9.25 -1.45 -18.88
C MET A 232 -8.41 -0.19 -18.70
N GLY A 233 -7.57 0.10 -19.68
CA GLY A 233 -6.61 1.21 -19.63
C GLY A 233 -5.20 0.75 -19.29
N ASN A 234 -4.41 1.63 -18.66
CA ASN A 234 -2.95 1.51 -18.47
C ASN A 234 -2.52 1.04 -17.07
N ILE A 235 -3.44 0.60 -16.21
CA ILE A 235 -3.05 -0.02 -14.94
C ILE A 235 -2.25 -1.29 -15.22
N ALA A 236 -1.03 -1.34 -14.71
CA ALA A 236 -0.17 -2.49 -14.81
C ALA A 236 -0.56 -3.56 -13.78
N GLY A 237 -0.80 -4.78 -14.25
CA GLY A 237 -0.98 -5.94 -13.40
C GLY A 237 0.17 -6.93 -13.61
N VAL A 238 0.82 -7.37 -12.53
CA VAL A 238 1.96 -8.30 -12.57
C VAL A 238 1.79 -9.40 -11.53
N LEU A 239 2.02 -10.63 -11.93
CA LEU A 239 2.22 -11.77 -11.05
C LEU A 239 3.70 -12.11 -10.98
N HIS A 240 4.21 -12.39 -9.79
CA HIS A 240 5.59 -12.80 -9.56
C HIS A 240 5.63 -14.06 -8.70
N ASP A 241 6.20 -15.14 -9.26
CA ASP A 241 6.39 -16.46 -8.66
C ASP A 241 7.84 -16.96 -8.83
N GLY A 242 8.79 -16.03 -8.75
CA GLY A 242 10.19 -16.22 -9.16
C GLY A 242 10.46 -15.65 -10.56
N ARG A 243 9.40 -15.45 -11.36
CA ARG A 243 9.43 -14.73 -12.64
C ARG A 243 8.25 -13.76 -12.70
N SER A 244 8.47 -12.61 -13.31
CA SER A 244 7.39 -11.64 -13.51
C SER A 244 6.59 -11.95 -14.76
N ARG A 245 5.26 -11.94 -14.65
CA ARG A 245 4.30 -12.15 -15.72
C ARG A 245 3.27 -11.04 -15.73
N SER A 246 3.18 -10.28 -16.82
CA SER A 246 2.17 -9.23 -16.97
C SER A 246 0.80 -9.82 -17.21
N MET A 247 -0.22 -9.18 -16.61
CA MET A 247 -1.62 -9.45 -16.85
C MET A 247 -2.16 -8.51 -17.93
N VAL A 248 -3.10 -8.98 -18.76
CA VAL A 248 -3.56 -8.27 -19.95
C VAL A 248 -4.74 -7.36 -19.63
N SER A 249 -4.61 -6.08 -19.93
CA SER A 249 -5.69 -5.08 -19.90
C SER A 249 -6.24 -4.79 -21.30
N GLY A 250 -7.52 -4.51 -21.39
CA GLY A 250 -8.16 -3.98 -22.60
C GLY A 250 -7.84 -2.49 -22.80
N ASN A 251 -8.03 -2.03 -24.04
CA ASN A 251 -7.85 -0.62 -24.37
C ASN A 251 -9.13 0.20 -24.10
N GLY A 252 -8.99 1.37 -23.52
CA GLY A 252 -10.08 2.31 -23.32
C GLY A 252 -10.00 3.09 -22.02
N THR A 253 -10.98 3.96 -21.81
CA THR A 253 -11.19 4.75 -20.59
C THR A 253 -12.56 4.44 -20.03
N VAL A 254 -12.61 3.89 -18.84
CA VAL A 254 -13.84 3.55 -18.11
C VAL A 254 -14.60 4.86 -17.82
N GLY A 255 -15.88 4.91 -18.15
CA GLY A 255 -16.69 6.14 -18.08
C GLY A 255 -16.76 6.93 -19.38
N TYR A 256 -15.87 6.67 -20.36
CA TYR A 256 -15.89 7.36 -21.65
C TYR A 256 -16.06 6.37 -22.82
N ARG A 257 -15.01 5.65 -23.19
CA ARG A 257 -15.02 4.67 -24.27
C ARG A 257 -14.16 3.48 -23.90
N ILE A 258 -14.74 2.30 -23.99
CA ILE A 258 -14.06 1.04 -23.72
C ILE A 258 -14.18 0.09 -24.90
N GLY A 259 -13.22 -0.80 -25.04
CA GLY A 259 -13.28 -1.95 -25.91
C GLY A 259 -14.13 -3.06 -25.32
N ARG A 260 -13.91 -4.28 -25.81
CA ARG A 260 -14.56 -5.48 -25.24
C ARG A 260 -14.08 -5.71 -23.82
N ILE A 261 -15.00 -5.83 -22.88
CA ILE A 261 -14.70 -6.24 -21.51
C ILE A 261 -14.43 -7.74 -21.52
N GLN A 262 -13.29 -8.13 -20.97
CA GLN A 262 -12.88 -9.52 -20.89
C GLN A 262 -11.99 -9.74 -19.67
N SER A 263 -12.21 -10.82 -18.93
CA SER A 263 -11.32 -11.28 -17.88
C SER A 263 -10.39 -12.38 -18.39
N PHE A 264 -9.21 -12.46 -17.78
CA PHE A 264 -8.21 -13.48 -18.04
C PHE A 264 -7.87 -14.18 -16.75
N SER A 265 -7.66 -15.50 -16.82
CA SER A 265 -7.25 -16.32 -15.68
C SER A 265 -5.77 -16.62 -15.74
N TYR A 266 -5.13 -16.56 -14.58
CA TYR A 266 -3.71 -16.81 -14.40
C TYR A 266 -3.49 -17.80 -13.25
N PRO A 267 -2.43 -18.61 -13.25
CA PRO A 267 -2.09 -19.47 -12.12
C PRO A 267 -1.80 -18.66 -10.85
N TRP A 268 -2.25 -19.19 -9.73
CA TRP A 268 -1.96 -18.68 -8.38
C TRP A 268 -1.42 -19.81 -7.51
N SER A 269 -0.39 -19.52 -6.72
CA SER A 269 0.19 -20.44 -5.73
C SER A 269 0.51 -19.68 -4.44
N PRO A 270 0.81 -20.36 -3.33
CA PRO A 270 1.22 -19.71 -2.09
C PRO A 270 2.43 -18.79 -2.21
N ASP A 271 3.33 -19.07 -3.18
CA ASP A 271 4.52 -18.27 -3.44
C ASP A 271 4.26 -17.09 -4.39
N THR A 272 3.06 -17.01 -4.96
CA THR A 272 2.72 -15.96 -5.93
C THR A 272 2.47 -14.62 -5.22
N LEU A 273 3.09 -13.57 -5.74
CA LEU A 273 2.83 -12.18 -5.42
C LEU A 273 2.07 -11.54 -6.57
N MET A 274 0.95 -10.89 -6.29
CA MET A 274 0.25 -10.03 -7.26
C MET A 274 0.50 -8.57 -6.94
N MET A 275 0.82 -7.80 -7.97
CA MET A 275 0.99 -6.35 -7.89
C MET A 275 0.16 -5.67 -8.96
N LEU A 276 -0.58 -4.62 -8.55
CA LEU A 276 -1.27 -3.68 -9.43
C LEU A 276 -0.67 -2.30 -9.22
N ALA A 277 -0.42 -1.57 -10.31
CA ALA A 277 0.18 -0.24 -10.24
C ALA A 277 -0.41 0.69 -11.29
N SER A 278 -0.68 1.96 -10.91
CA SER A 278 -0.98 3.03 -11.88
C SER A 278 0.27 3.41 -12.67
N ASP A 279 0.11 4.21 -13.72
CA ASP A 279 1.24 4.61 -14.56
C ASP A 279 2.19 5.62 -13.88
N GLY A 280 1.82 6.18 -12.72
CA GLY A 280 2.73 6.90 -11.82
C GLY A 280 3.82 6.01 -11.19
N ILE A 281 3.72 4.69 -11.36
CA ILE A 281 4.80 3.75 -11.00
C ILE A 281 5.47 3.23 -12.27
N ASN A 282 6.78 3.38 -12.36
CA ASN A 282 7.54 2.83 -13.48
C ASN A 282 7.51 1.30 -13.43
N THR A 283 6.96 0.67 -14.47
CA THR A 283 6.78 -0.79 -14.56
C THR A 283 8.07 -1.57 -14.89
N ARG A 284 9.18 -0.89 -15.17
CA ARG A 284 10.50 -1.52 -15.43
C ARG A 284 11.23 -1.88 -14.14
N HIS A 285 10.49 -2.27 -13.09
CA HIS A 285 11.09 -2.77 -11.86
C HIS A 285 11.37 -4.27 -11.97
N ASP A 286 12.56 -4.66 -11.52
CA ASP A 286 12.96 -6.06 -11.41
C ASP A 286 13.17 -6.41 -9.94
N LEU A 287 12.30 -7.27 -9.40
CA LEU A 287 12.38 -7.72 -8.01
C LEU A 287 13.67 -8.54 -7.73
N SER A 288 14.36 -9.04 -8.77
CA SER A 288 15.64 -9.73 -8.59
C SER A 288 16.74 -8.81 -8.07
N ALA A 289 16.64 -7.50 -8.32
CA ALA A 289 17.53 -6.47 -7.76
C ALA A 289 17.31 -6.23 -6.24
N TYR A 290 16.26 -6.82 -5.66
CA TYR A 290 15.86 -6.66 -4.26
C TYR A 290 15.85 -8.02 -3.54
N PRO A 291 17.00 -8.57 -3.15
CA PRO A 291 17.10 -9.89 -2.54
C PRO A 291 16.20 -10.05 -1.32
N GLY A 292 15.32 -11.03 -1.34
CA GLY A 292 14.40 -11.34 -0.24
C GLY A 292 13.16 -10.44 -0.13
N LEU A 293 13.01 -9.39 -0.95
CA LEU A 293 11.87 -8.46 -0.87
C LEU A 293 10.53 -9.18 -1.10
N ALA A 294 10.43 -10.09 -2.09
CA ALA A 294 9.20 -10.83 -2.39
C ALA A 294 8.64 -11.66 -1.21
N ARG A 295 9.50 -11.98 -0.22
CA ARG A 295 9.10 -12.70 1.00
C ARG A 295 8.57 -11.79 2.10
N ARG A 296 8.72 -10.46 1.97
CA ARG A 296 8.29 -9.49 2.98
C ARG A 296 6.78 -9.30 2.97
N HIS A 297 6.30 -8.60 4.00
CA HIS A 297 4.90 -8.18 4.08
C HIS A 297 4.52 -7.32 2.86
N PRO A 298 3.29 -7.42 2.30
CA PRO A 298 2.85 -6.61 1.16
C PRO A 298 3.10 -5.11 1.33
N ALA A 299 2.92 -4.57 2.53
CA ALA A 299 3.17 -3.17 2.83
C ALA A 299 4.64 -2.77 2.61
N VAL A 300 5.59 -3.64 3.00
CA VAL A 300 7.02 -3.41 2.78
C VAL A 300 7.35 -3.47 1.29
N ILE A 301 6.79 -4.44 0.58
CA ILE A 301 7.00 -4.57 -0.87
C ILE A 301 6.45 -3.35 -1.60
N ALA A 302 5.20 -2.97 -1.32
CA ALA A 302 4.56 -1.80 -1.91
C ALA A 302 5.37 -0.52 -1.63
N ALA A 303 5.86 -0.34 -0.40
CA ALA A 303 6.63 0.83 -0.01
C ALA A 303 8.00 0.90 -0.72
N VAL A 304 8.71 -0.21 -0.87
CA VAL A 304 9.99 -0.23 -1.63
C VAL A 304 9.74 0.11 -3.10
N ILE A 305 8.74 -0.53 -3.73
CA ILE A 305 8.41 -0.26 -5.13
C ILE A 305 7.96 1.20 -5.32
N HIS A 306 7.11 1.70 -4.45
CA HIS A 306 6.67 3.10 -4.48
C HIS A 306 7.85 4.06 -4.30
N ARG A 307 8.72 3.84 -3.31
CA ARG A 307 9.88 4.66 -3.04
C ARG A 307 10.82 4.77 -4.26
N ASP A 308 11.11 3.63 -4.90
CA ASP A 308 12.18 3.54 -5.90
C ASP A 308 11.70 3.77 -7.33
N PHE A 309 10.40 3.56 -7.61
CA PHE A 309 9.85 3.61 -8.96
C PHE A 309 8.72 4.63 -9.16
N ARG A 310 8.36 5.39 -8.11
CA ARG A 310 7.39 6.49 -8.25
C ARG A 310 7.91 7.56 -9.22
N ARG A 311 7.08 7.97 -10.14
CA ARG A 311 7.28 9.16 -10.98
C ARG A 311 6.87 10.39 -10.17
N HIS A 312 7.64 11.47 -10.32
CA HIS A 312 7.39 12.72 -9.59
C HIS A 312 6.51 13.72 -10.38
N ASN A 313 5.82 13.25 -11.39
CA ASN A 313 4.96 14.06 -12.26
C ASN A 313 3.59 13.41 -12.48
N ASP A 314 3.17 12.55 -11.56
CA ASP A 314 1.89 11.86 -11.61
C ASP A 314 1.40 11.45 -10.21
N ASP A 315 0.10 11.14 -10.10
CA ASP A 315 -0.45 10.35 -9.00
C ASP A 315 0.20 8.97 -9.04
N ALA A 316 0.51 8.37 -7.91
CA ALA A 316 1.24 7.10 -7.88
C ALA A 316 0.62 6.10 -6.90
N THR A 317 0.13 5.00 -7.45
CA THR A 317 -0.48 3.92 -6.67
C THR A 317 0.16 2.57 -6.98
N VAL A 318 0.47 1.83 -5.92
CA VAL A 318 0.87 0.43 -5.99
C VAL A 318 0.15 -0.39 -4.93
N VAL A 319 -0.42 -1.51 -5.32
CA VAL A 319 -1.11 -2.45 -4.43
C VAL A 319 -0.50 -3.82 -4.59
N VAL A 320 -0.22 -4.48 -3.47
CA VAL A 320 0.38 -5.81 -3.41
C VAL A 320 -0.53 -6.74 -2.64
N MET A 321 -0.74 -7.96 -3.18
CA MET A 321 -1.45 -9.05 -2.51
C MET A 321 -0.65 -10.33 -2.59
N LYS A 322 -0.67 -11.12 -1.51
CA LYS A 322 -0.05 -12.45 -1.43
C LYS A 322 -0.72 -13.33 -0.38
N HIS A 323 -0.39 -14.61 -0.33
CA HIS A 323 -0.77 -15.49 0.79
C HIS A 323 -0.25 -14.97 2.13
N ALA A 324 -1.04 -15.23 3.21
CA ALA A 324 -0.73 -14.86 4.58
C ALA A 324 0.46 -15.65 5.17
#